data_897b1f334e2a18a169902f47c39a7d25
#
_entry.id   897b1f334e2a18a169902f47c39a7d25
#
_cell.length_a   1.000
_cell.length_b   1.000
_cell.length_c   1.000
_cell.angle_alpha   90.00
_cell.angle_beta   90.00
_cell.angle_gamma   90.00
#
_symmetry.space_group_name_H-M   'P 1'
#
loop_
_entity.id
_entity.type
_entity.pdbx_description
1 polymer ?
#
loop_
_entity_poly.entity_id
_entity_poly.type
_entity_poly.pdbx_seq_one_letter_code
_entity_poly.pdbx_strand_id
1 'polypeptide(L)' 'MPKVFEKDGYLFFFYMNEHLPVHVHVMKNGKKAKFAVSESGVLLVADGGLKPSEIKKAQELASDR' A
#
# COMPACT_ATOMS: atom_id res chain seq x y z
N MET A 1 10.26 12.60 4.49
CA MET A 1 10.59 11.67 3.40
C MET A 1 9.78 10.40 3.52
N PRO A 2 9.27 9.87 2.41
CA PRO A 2 8.59 8.59 2.48
C PRO A 2 9.58 7.46 2.71
N LYS A 3 9.14 6.45 3.42
CA LYS A 3 9.92 5.24 3.58
C LYS A 3 9.54 4.31 2.43
N VAL A 4 10.55 3.81 1.72
CA VAL A 4 10.31 2.97 0.54
C VAL A 4 10.68 1.53 0.87
N PHE A 5 9.82 0.62 0.44
CA PHE A 5 9.99 -0.80 0.70
C PHE A 5 9.54 -1.56 -0.55
N GLU A 6 10.33 -2.54 -0.97
CA GLU A 6 10.01 -3.32 -2.15
C GLU A 6 10.00 -4.81 -1.81
N LYS A 7 8.98 -5.52 -2.29
CA LYS A 7 8.88 -6.96 -2.12
C LYS A 7 8.02 -7.55 -3.22
N ASP A 8 8.50 -8.62 -3.83
CA ASP A 8 7.74 -9.36 -4.86
C ASP A 8 7.30 -8.48 -6.01
N GLY A 9 8.10 -7.47 -6.36
CA GLY A 9 7.78 -6.55 -7.43
C GLY A 9 6.83 -5.44 -7.05
N TYR A 10 6.42 -5.37 -5.79
CA TYR A 10 5.56 -4.30 -5.29
C TYR A 10 6.41 -3.27 -4.58
N LEU A 11 6.19 -2.00 -4.90
CA LEU A 11 6.93 -0.90 -4.31
C LEU A 11 5.98 -0.13 -3.39
N PHE A 12 6.34 -0.04 -2.12
CA PHE A 12 5.51 0.60 -1.11
C PHE A 12 6.14 1.92 -0.67
N PHE A 13 5.32 2.97 -0.63
CA PHE A 13 5.75 4.30 -0.16
C PHE A 13 4.94 4.63 1.08
N PHE A 14 5.63 4.70 2.22
CA PHE A 14 5.00 5.04 3.50
C PHE A 14 5.34 6.47 3.86
N TYR A 15 4.32 7.28 4.04
CA TYR A 15 4.49 8.68 4.45
C TYR A 15 4.29 8.77 5.94
N MET A 16 5.40 8.76 6.67
CA MET A 16 5.40 8.59 8.13
C MET A 16 5.01 9.83 8.91
N ASN A 17 4.93 10.97 8.23
CA ASN A 17 4.61 12.22 8.91
C ASN A 17 3.12 12.55 8.91
N GLU A 18 2.30 11.62 8.51
CA GLU A 18 0.86 11.83 8.48
C GLU A 18 0.20 11.31 9.75
N HIS A 19 -0.95 11.88 10.08
CA HIS A 19 -1.76 11.36 11.16
C HIS A 19 -2.47 10.08 10.73
N LEU A 20 -2.95 9.32 11.69
CA LEU A 20 -3.72 8.12 11.39
C LEU A 20 -5.05 8.52 10.73
N PRO A 21 -5.52 7.74 9.76
CA PRO A 21 -4.86 6.57 9.21
C PRO A 21 -3.70 6.94 8.30
N VAL A 22 -2.65 6.14 8.35
CA VAL A 22 -1.48 6.35 7.50
C VAL A 22 -1.79 5.84 6.11
N HIS A 23 -1.46 6.63 5.09
CA HIS A 23 -1.67 6.23 3.71
C HIS A 23 -0.41 5.61 3.13
N VAL A 24 -0.59 4.49 2.45
CA VAL A 24 0.50 3.77 1.80
C VAL A 24 0.21 3.73 0.31
N HIS A 25 1.17 4.15 -0.49
CA HIS A 25 1.05 4.07 -1.94
C HIS A 25 1.82 2.87 -2.43
N VAL A 26 1.19 2.05 -3.26
CA VAL A 26 1.79 0.83 -3.79
C VAL A 26 1.87 0.91 -5.30
N MET A 27 3.04 0.63 -5.85
CA MET A 27 3.22 0.61 -7.31
C MET A 27 3.55 -0.80 -7.77
N LYS A 28 2.94 -1.20 -8.88
CA LYS A 28 3.18 -2.49 -9.51
C LYS A 28 2.96 -2.33 -11.02
N ASN A 29 3.99 -2.60 -11.81
CA ASN A 29 3.92 -2.54 -13.28
C ASN A 29 3.35 -1.21 -13.77
N GLY A 30 3.80 -0.10 -13.19
CA GLY A 30 3.36 1.22 -13.59
C GLY A 30 1.99 1.63 -13.08
N LYS A 31 1.32 0.77 -12.34
CA LYS A 31 0.03 1.08 -11.75
C LYS A 31 0.20 1.38 -10.28
N LYS A 32 -0.67 2.24 -9.74
CA LYS A 32 -0.59 2.65 -8.35
C LYS A 32 -1.90 2.39 -7.62
N ALA A 33 -1.77 1.89 -6.40
CA ALA A 33 -2.91 1.73 -5.50
C ALA A 33 -2.62 2.52 -4.23
N LYS A 34 -3.67 2.81 -3.48
CA LYS A 34 -3.53 3.56 -2.23
C LYS A 34 -4.30 2.82 -1.15
N PHE A 35 -3.64 2.60 -0.03
CA PHE A 35 -4.25 1.93 1.12
C PHE A 35 -4.20 2.85 2.33
N ALA A 36 -5.19 2.70 3.20
CA ALA A 36 -5.20 3.39 4.50
C ALA A 36 -4.91 2.34 5.57
N VAL A 37 -3.91 2.61 6.38
CA VAL A 37 -3.51 1.70 7.46
C VAL A 37 -3.91 2.32 8.79
N SER A 38 -4.68 1.57 9.57
CA SER A 38 -5.15 2.01 10.87
C SER A 38 -5.07 0.87 11.86
N GLU A 39 -5.50 1.12 13.09
CA GLU A 39 -5.50 0.09 14.12
C GLU A 39 -6.40 -1.08 13.76
N SER A 40 -7.43 -0.83 12.96
CA SER A 40 -8.35 -1.90 12.55
C SER A 40 -7.89 -2.66 11.32
N GLY A 41 -6.78 -2.27 10.71
CA GLY A 41 -6.21 -3.00 9.59
C GLY A 41 -5.91 -2.13 8.39
N VAL A 42 -5.78 -2.78 7.24
CA VAL A 42 -5.42 -2.14 5.98
C VAL A 42 -6.63 -2.12 5.07
N LEU A 43 -7.01 -0.93 4.60
CA LEU A 43 -8.17 -0.76 3.73
C LEU A 43 -7.74 -0.18 2.39
N LEU A 44 -8.32 -0.69 1.32
CA LEU A 44 -8.08 -0.17 -0.03
C LEU A 44 -8.83 1.14 -0.21
N VAL A 45 -8.10 2.19 -0.59
CA VAL A 45 -8.68 3.49 -0.87
C VAL A 45 -8.87 3.68 -2.37
N ALA A 46 -7.88 3.28 -3.17
CA ALA A 46 -7.94 3.39 -4.62
C ALA A 46 -7.12 2.27 -5.23
N ASP A 47 -7.69 1.58 -6.24
CA ASP A 47 -7.00 0.42 -6.80
C ASP A 47 -6.02 0.76 -7.91
N GLY A 48 -6.15 1.93 -8.53
CA GLY A 48 -5.20 2.38 -9.53
C GLY A 48 -5.05 1.46 -10.73
N GLY A 49 -6.01 0.57 -10.98
CA GLY A 49 -5.95 -0.35 -12.10
C GLY A 49 -5.31 -1.69 -11.80
N LEU A 50 -4.98 -1.95 -10.55
CA LEU A 50 -4.43 -3.25 -10.17
C LEU A 50 -5.53 -4.31 -10.22
N LYS A 51 -5.11 -5.54 -10.53
CA LYS A 51 -6.04 -6.66 -10.52
C LYS A 51 -6.40 -7.04 -9.08
N PRO A 52 -7.58 -7.66 -8.87
CA PRO A 52 -7.96 -8.06 -7.50
C PRO A 52 -6.92 -8.92 -6.80
N SER A 53 -6.27 -9.84 -7.51
CA SER A 53 -5.24 -10.67 -6.92
C SER A 53 -4.02 -9.86 -6.53
N GLU A 54 -3.69 -8.83 -7.31
CA GLU A 54 -2.57 -7.96 -6.99
C GLU A 54 -2.88 -7.09 -5.78
N ILE A 55 -4.12 -6.62 -5.69
CA ILE A 55 -4.56 -5.82 -4.54
C ILE A 55 -4.48 -6.65 -3.27
N LYS A 56 -4.96 -7.89 -3.35
CA LYS A 56 -4.93 -8.78 -2.19
C LYS A 56 -3.49 -9.05 -1.74
N LYS A 57 -2.60 -9.28 -2.71
CA LYS A 57 -1.19 -9.53 -2.40
C LYS A 57 -0.56 -8.31 -1.75
N ALA A 58 -0.81 -7.12 -2.30
CA ALA A 58 -0.27 -5.89 -1.75
C ALA A 58 -0.80 -5.65 -0.34
N GLN A 59 -2.07 -5.91 -0.12
CA GLN A 59 -2.69 -5.75 1.19
C GLN A 59 -2.05 -6.67 2.23
N GLU A 60 -1.79 -7.91 1.84
CA GLU A 60 -1.13 -8.87 2.72
C GLU A 60 0.29 -8.44 3.06
N LEU A 61 1.03 -7.97 2.05
CA LEU A 61 2.39 -7.50 2.28
C LEU A 61 2.42 -6.27 3.19
N ALA A 62 1.47 -5.38 3.02
CA ALA A 62 1.37 -4.19 3.85
C ALA A 62 1.00 -4.55 5.29
N SER A 63 0.16 -5.56 5.47
CA SER A 63 -0.27 -5.99 6.80
C SER A 63 0.87 -6.62 7.59
N ASP A 64 1.87 -7.15 6.90
CA ASP A 64 3.02 -7.78 7.55
C ASP A 64 3.99 -6.77 8.15
N ARG A 65 3.78 -5.49 7.88
CA ARG A 65 4.66 -4.42 8.37
C ARG A 65 3.97 -3.64 9.48
#